data_ea169faebfd3749ae963b422dcf0ef5e
#
_entry.id   ea169faebfd3749ae963b422dcf0ef5e
#
_cell.length_a   1.000
_cell.length_b   1.000
_cell.length_c   1.000
_cell.angle_alpha   90.00
_cell.angle_beta   90.00
_cell.angle_gamma   90.00
#
_symmetry.space_group_name_H-M   'P 1'
#
loop_
_entity.id
_entity.type
_entity.pdbx_description
1 polymer ?
#
loop_
_entity_poly.entity_id
_entity_poly.type
_entity_poly.pdbx_seq_one_letter_code
_entity_poly.pdbx_strand_id
1 'polypeptide(L)'
;HTPQSALASKLGFTAAALANIASRDYLARHIDRVVIGDRRDALLWMKDKFDGFKTHFATLTTDNLLPALLASGTLPLIMQPVRHIPGTPDGTYWDGGIIDYHLAFPYSRLNNSTQGNLVLYPHFTDHIIPGWLDKALPWRRAGTGTHSHWIDNVILLSPSPAFVRTLPRAKLPDRKDFFYYGVNHDERIRNWKIAMADSERMRDAFAAFVAKPDLSQIIPLNF
;
A
#
# COMPACT_ATOMS: atom_id res chain seq x y z
N HIS A 1 13.32 -4.35 22.12
CA HIS A 1 13.30 -5.77 22.53
C HIS A 1 12.37 -6.55 21.60
N THR A 2 12.93 -7.34 20.72
CA THR A 2 12.19 -8.20 19.82
C THR A 2 11.68 -9.43 20.57
N PRO A 3 10.38 -9.75 20.52
CA PRO A 3 9.85 -10.95 21.16
C PRO A 3 10.51 -12.20 20.58
N GLN A 4 11.13 -13.00 21.43
CA GLN A 4 11.79 -14.25 20.98
C GLN A 4 10.85 -15.44 20.89
N SER A 5 9.62 -15.35 21.40
CA SER A 5 8.61 -16.40 21.36
C SER A 5 7.41 -16.04 20.48
N ALA A 6 6.77 -17.04 19.89
CA ALA A 6 5.54 -16.87 19.10
C ALA A 6 4.42 -16.22 19.92
N LEU A 7 4.34 -16.51 21.22
CA LEU A 7 3.36 -15.91 22.13
C LEU A 7 3.61 -14.41 22.32
N ALA A 8 4.87 -14.03 22.57
CA ALA A 8 5.24 -12.63 22.74
C ALA A 8 5.02 -11.81 21.45
N SER A 9 5.25 -12.41 20.27
CA SER A 9 4.92 -11.79 18.99
C SER A 9 3.41 -11.56 18.84
N LYS A 10 2.58 -12.56 19.17
CA LYS A 10 1.12 -12.44 19.12
C LYS A 10 0.62 -11.33 20.05
N LEU A 11 1.11 -11.28 21.28
CA LEU A 11 0.75 -10.24 22.25
C LEU A 11 1.18 -8.85 21.78
N GLY A 12 2.38 -8.73 21.21
CA GLY A 12 2.89 -7.49 20.64
C GLY A 12 2.03 -6.97 19.49
N PHE A 13 1.64 -7.83 18.54
CA PHE A 13 0.76 -7.44 17.45
C PHE A 13 -0.66 -7.11 17.91
N THR A 14 -1.19 -7.81 18.92
CA THR A 14 -2.49 -7.46 19.51
C THR A 14 -2.44 -6.08 20.17
N ALA A 15 -1.40 -5.80 20.95
CA ALA A 15 -1.19 -4.49 21.56
C ALA A 15 -1.04 -3.38 20.51
N ALA A 16 -0.28 -3.64 19.45
CA ALA A 16 -0.12 -2.72 18.33
C ALA A 16 -1.44 -2.44 17.60
N ALA A 17 -2.28 -3.47 17.39
CA ALA A 17 -3.60 -3.30 16.78
C ALA A 17 -4.52 -2.45 17.67
N LEU A 18 -4.55 -2.70 18.97
CA LEU A 18 -5.31 -1.89 19.91
C LEU A 18 -4.81 -0.44 19.97
N ALA A 19 -3.49 -0.24 20.01
CA ALA A 19 -2.88 1.08 19.94
C ALA A 19 -3.29 1.80 18.66
N ASN A 20 -3.29 1.09 17.51
CA ASN A 20 -3.69 1.65 16.23
C ASN A 20 -5.18 2.06 16.20
N ILE A 21 -6.07 1.33 16.86
CA ILE A 21 -7.50 1.73 16.94
C ILE A 21 -7.63 3.09 17.60
N ALA A 22 -6.88 3.35 18.66
CA ALA A 22 -6.89 4.64 19.34
C ALA A 22 -6.22 5.75 18.51
N SER A 23 -4.99 5.53 18.04
CA SER A 23 -4.26 6.46 17.17
C SER A 23 -3.10 5.76 16.45
N ARG A 24 -2.85 6.17 15.20
CA ARG A 24 -1.63 5.76 14.48
C ARG A 24 -0.36 6.24 15.20
N ASP A 25 -0.40 7.36 15.92
CA ASP A 25 0.73 7.86 16.70
C ASP A 25 1.07 6.95 17.89
N TYR A 26 0.09 6.24 18.45
CA TYR A 26 0.39 5.22 19.45
C TYR A 26 1.05 3.99 18.83
N LEU A 27 0.63 3.58 17.65
CA LEU A 27 1.31 2.51 16.90
C LEU A 27 2.76 2.92 16.57
N ALA A 28 2.99 4.17 16.19
CA ALA A 28 4.30 4.71 15.83
C ALA A 28 5.33 4.68 16.97
N ARG A 29 4.89 4.51 18.23
CA ARG A 29 5.81 4.32 19.38
C ARG A 29 6.44 2.92 19.43
N HIS A 30 5.90 1.99 18.66
CA HIS A 30 6.29 0.57 18.71
C HIS A 30 6.88 0.06 17.40
N ILE A 31 6.69 0.77 16.30
CA ILE A 31 7.10 0.36 14.95
C ILE A 31 7.79 1.54 14.27
N ASP A 32 9.00 1.31 13.78
CA ASP A 32 9.73 2.24 12.93
C ASP A 32 9.50 1.86 11.45
N ARG A 33 9.60 2.86 10.57
CA ARG A 33 9.61 2.68 9.12
C ARG A 33 11.05 2.58 8.63
N VAL A 34 11.33 1.64 7.73
CA VAL A 34 12.60 1.58 7.01
C VAL A 34 12.33 1.69 5.50
N VAL A 35 12.90 2.68 4.87
CA VAL A 35 12.82 2.93 3.44
C VAL A 35 14.17 2.60 2.81
N ILE A 36 14.18 1.63 1.89
CA ILE A 36 15.37 1.21 1.17
C ILE A 36 15.18 1.63 -0.28
N GLY A 37 15.95 2.60 -0.72
CA GLY A 37 15.79 3.24 -2.03
C GLY A 37 17.03 3.15 -2.90
N ASP A 38 16.83 3.38 -4.21
CA ASP A 38 17.92 3.49 -5.17
C ASP A 38 18.80 4.70 -4.82
N ARG A 39 20.12 4.54 -4.98
CA ARG A 39 21.10 5.60 -4.74
C ARG A 39 20.85 6.86 -5.60
N ARG A 40 20.26 6.67 -6.78
CA ARG A 40 19.94 7.76 -7.71
C ARG A 40 18.72 8.58 -7.28
N ASP A 41 17.83 7.99 -6.47
CA ASP A 41 16.66 8.66 -5.90
C ASP A 41 16.94 8.98 -4.42
N ALA A 42 17.18 10.26 -4.16
CA ALA A 42 17.47 10.71 -2.81
C ALA A 42 16.25 10.71 -1.89
N LEU A 43 15.05 10.42 -2.39
CA LEU A 43 13.77 10.41 -1.64
C LEU A 43 13.59 11.67 -0.76
N LEU A 44 14.05 12.82 -1.25
CA LEU A 44 14.10 14.06 -0.48
C LEU A 44 12.73 14.46 0.07
N TRP A 45 11.67 14.19 -0.70
CA TRP A 45 10.29 14.48 -0.33
C TRP A 45 9.79 13.67 0.89
N MET A 46 10.48 12.55 1.23
CA MET A 46 10.18 11.71 2.40
C MET A 46 11.09 12.00 3.58
N LYS A 47 12.21 12.74 3.41
CA LYS A 47 13.21 12.93 4.49
C LYS A 47 12.69 13.78 5.64
N ASP A 48 11.88 14.78 5.34
CA ASP A 48 11.25 15.58 6.39
C ASP A 48 10.12 14.79 7.03
N LYS A 49 10.05 14.85 8.36
CA LYS A 49 9.01 14.17 9.11
C LYS A 49 7.63 14.55 8.58
N PHE A 50 6.80 13.56 8.28
CA PHE A 50 5.46 13.75 7.75
C PHE A 50 4.36 13.06 8.57
N ASP A 51 4.70 12.08 9.38
CA ASP A 51 3.79 11.39 10.29
C ASP A 51 4.46 11.06 11.64
N GLY A 52 3.79 10.28 12.48
CA GLY A 52 4.30 9.86 13.79
C GLY A 52 5.42 8.83 13.74
N PHE A 53 5.61 8.12 12.61
CA PHE A 53 6.56 7.02 12.52
C PHE A 53 8.00 7.53 12.36
N LYS A 54 8.90 6.97 13.14
CA LYS A 54 10.34 7.18 12.95
C LYS A 54 10.75 6.46 11.67
N THR A 55 11.32 7.21 10.73
CA THR A 55 11.72 6.68 9.42
C THR A 55 13.23 6.63 9.30
N HIS A 56 13.75 5.47 8.95
CA HIS A 56 15.15 5.23 8.64
C HIS A 56 15.32 5.04 7.14
N PHE A 57 16.39 5.57 6.57
CA PHE A 57 16.71 5.46 5.16
C PHE A 57 17.98 4.65 4.96
N ALA A 58 17.94 3.73 4.00
CA ALA A 58 19.09 2.95 3.59
C ALA A 58 19.18 2.89 2.06
N THR A 59 20.40 2.75 1.55
CA THR A 59 20.63 2.60 0.12
C THR A 59 20.44 1.14 -0.27
N LEU A 60 19.73 0.90 -1.37
CA LEU A 60 19.59 -0.41 -1.98
C LEU A 60 20.95 -0.87 -2.54
N THR A 61 21.33 -2.08 -2.19
CA THR A 61 22.57 -2.75 -2.63
C THR A 61 22.27 -4.18 -3.06
N THR A 62 23.23 -4.84 -3.72
CA THR A 62 23.12 -6.28 -4.02
C THR A 62 22.96 -7.13 -2.76
N ASP A 63 23.59 -6.74 -1.66
CA ASP A 63 23.62 -7.50 -0.42
C ASP A 63 22.32 -7.41 0.38
N ASN A 64 21.61 -6.27 0.27
CA ASN A 64 20.36 -6.07 1.00
C ASN A 64 19.09 -6.26 0.15
N LEU A 65 19.21 -6.40 -1.18
CA LEU A 65 18.06 -6.54 -2.07
C LEU A 65 17.14 -7.72 -1.68
N LEU A 66 17.72 -8.92 -1.57
CA LEU A 66 16.94 -10.11 -1.27
C LEU A 66 16.32 -10.06 0.13
N PRO A 67 17.06 -9.78 1.22
CA PRO A 67 16.45 -9.68 2.54
C PRO A 67 15.44 -8.53 2.65
N ALA A 68 15.62 -7.41 1.94
CA ALA A 68 14.64 -6.33 1.89
C ALA A 68 13.33 -6.76 1.21
N LEU A 69 13.41 -7.44 0.06
CA LEU A 69 12.24 -7.98 -0.63
C LEU A 69 11.51 -9.03 0.22
N LEU A 70 12.24 -9.93 0.88
CA LEU A 70 11.65 -10.90 1.80
C LEU A 70 10.93 -10.21 2.96
N ALA A 71 11.56 -9.21 3.58
CA ALA A 71 10.97 -8.44 4.66
C ALA A 71 9.69 -7.73 4.22
N SER A 72 9.72 -7.10 3.04
CA SER A 72 8.58 -6.37 2.46
C SER A 72 7.34 -7.23 2.23
N GLY A 73 7.51 -8.57 2.08
CA GLY A 73 6.39 -9.50 1.92
C GLY A 73 6.17 -10.42 3.13
N THR A 74 6.86 -10.18 4.25
CA THR A 74 6.78 -11.05 5.44
C THR A 74 5.56 -10.74 6.29
N LEU A 75 4.50 -11.54 6.15
CA LEU A 75 3.25 -11.35 6.89
C LEU A 75 3.43 -11.70 8.39
N PRO A 76 3.07 -10.78 9.29
CA PRO A 76 3.07 -11.06 10.73
C PRO A 76 2.25 -12.28 11.09
N LEU A 77 2.72 -13.06 12.06
CA LEU A 77 2.07 -14.24 12.63
C LEU A 77 1.97 -15.46 11.67
N ILE A 78 2.26 -15.28 10.39
CA ILE A 78 2.20 -16.34 9.36
C ILE A 78 3.61 -16.76 8.94
N MET A 79 4.50 -15.81 8.78
CA MET A 79 5.87 -16.02 8.30
C MET A 79 6.90 -15.73 9.40
N GLN A 80 8.10 -16.25 9.22
CA GLN A 80 9.23 -15.89 10.09
C GLN A 80 9.74 -14.50 9.70
N PRO A 81 10.03 -13.63 10.69
CA PRO A 81 10.54 -12.30 10.41
C PRO A 81 11.96 -12.32 9.84
N VAL A 82 12.29 -11.31 9.05
CA VAL A 82 13.68 -11.05 8.68
C VAL A 82 14.35 -10.30 9.83
N ARG A 83 15.49 -10.78 10.30
CA ARG A 83 16.17 -10.23 11.50
C ARG A 83 17.33 -9.31 11.20
N HIS A 84 17.85 -9.37 10.00
CA HIS A 84 19.00 -8.57 9.59
C HIS A 84 18.88 -8.18 8.13
N ILE A 85 18.99 -6.89 7.85
CA ILE A 85 19.10 -6.34 6.51
C ILE A 85 20.35 -5.47 6.47
N PRO A 86 21.36 -5.76 5.66
CA PRO A 86 22.60 -4.97 5.60
C PRO A 86 22.34 -3.48 5.35
N GLY A 87 22.98 -2.62 6.13
CA GLY A 87 22.87 -1.17 5.99
C GLY A 87 21.62 -0.54 6.62
N THR A 88 20.83 -1.33 7.35
CA THR A 88 19.68 -0.84 8.12
C THR A 88 19.89 -1.03 9.62
N PRO A 89 19.12 -0.35 10.50
CA PRO A 89 19.21 -0.56 11.95
C PRO A 89 19.00 -2.02 12.35
N ASP A 90 19.61 -2.43 13.45
CA ASP A 90 19.34 -3.75 14.01
C ASP A 90 17.88 -3.85 14.47
N GLY A 91 17.22 -4.95 14.06
CA GLY A 91 15.82 -5.13 14.40
C GLY A 91 15.17 -6.36 13.77
N THR A 92 13.85 -6.39 13.92
CA THR A 92 12.99 -7.41 13.31
C THR A 92 12.11 -6.75 12.26
N TYR A 93 12.19 -7.22 11.04
CA TYR A 93 11.57 -6.61 9.87
C TYR A 93 10.35 -7.40 9.43
N TRP A 94 9.31 -6.68 9.12
CA TRP A 94 8.01 -7.18 8.67
C TRP A 94 7.53 -6.43 7.43
N ASP A 95 6.46 -6.93 6.82
CA ASP A 95 5.78 -6.29 5.70
C ASP A 95 5.47 -4.81 6.00
N GLY A 96 5.94 -3.93 5.15
CA GLY A 96 5.71 -2.48 5.26
C GLY A 96 4.24 -2.09 5.22
N GLY A 97 3.39 -2.94 4.64
CA GLY A 97 1.95 -2.74 4.59
C GLY A 97 1.27 -2.68 5.96
N ILE A 98 1.94 -3.09 7.05
CA ILE A 98 1.41 -2.91 8.41
C ILE A 98 1.07 -1.43 8.64
N ILE A 99 1.96 -0.53 8.24
CA ILE A 99 1.82 0.92 8.43
C ILE A 99 1.60 1.69 7.13
N ASP A 100 2.04 1.17 5.98
CA ASP A 100 1.99 1.83 4.68
C ASP A 100 1.32 0.93 3.62
N TYR A 101 0.11 0.45 3.90
CA TYR A 101 -0.58 -0.58 3.13
C TYR A 101 -0.86 -0.18 1.68
N HIS A 102 -1.41 1.02 1.47
CA HIS A 102 -1.63 1.59 0.14
C HIS A 102 -0.71 2.80 -0.11
N LEU A 103 0.47 2.83 0.49
CA LEU A 103 1.48 3.88 0.27
C LEU A 103 0.89 5.30 0.33
N ALA A 104 0.13 5.60 1.39
CA ALA A 104 -0.46 6.92 1.60
C ALA A 104 0.62 7.91 2.08
N PHE A 105 1.38 8.46 1.16
CA PHE A 105 2.49 9.37 1.43
C PHE A 105 2.19 10.81 1.03
N PRO A 106 2.98 11.79 1.50
CA PRO A 106 2.79 13.20 1.17
C PRO A 106 3.23 13.52 -0.27
N TYR A 107 2.51 13.00 -1.25
CA TYR A 107 2.80 13.21 -2.68
C TYR A 107 2.74 14.68 -3.11
N SER A 108 1.99 15.51 -2.36
CA SER A 108 1.98 16.96 -2.56
C SER A 108 3.37 17.59 -2.47
N ARG A 109 4.32 16.96 -1.74
CA ARG A 109 5.73 17.41 -1.66
C ARG A 109 6.53 17.15 -2.93
N LEU A 110 6.03 16.37 -3.87
CA LEU A 110 6.63 16.17 -5.20
C LEU A 110 6.44 17.39 -6.11
N ASN A 111 5.65 18.37 -5.71
CA ASN A 111 5.38 19.59 -6.48
C ASN A 111 6.57 20.57 -6.39
N ASN A 112 7.68 20.21 -7.03
CA ASN A 112 8.89 21.05 -7.08
C ASN A 112 8.94 22.00 -8.30
N SER A 113 7.89 22.05 -9.11
CA SER A 113 7.83 22.87 -10.32
C SER A 113 6.65 23.85 -10.28
N THR A 114 6.80 24.99 -10.96
CA THR A 114 5.76 25.99 -11.17
C THR A 114 4.56 25.47 -11.97
N GLN A 115 4.69 24.29 -12.58
CA GLN A 115 3.65 23.67 -13.42
C GLN A 115 2.81 22.63 -12.67
N GLY A 116 3.15 22.30 -11.41
CA GLY A 116 2.51 21.25 -10.64
C GLY A 116 2.79 19.84 -11.19
N ASN A 117 3.02 18.88 -10.31
CA ASN A 117 3.20 17.47 -10.68
C ASN A 117 1.96 16.69 -10.27
N LEU A 118 1.38 15.94 -11.21
CA LEU A 118 0.32 14.98 -10.92
C LEU A 118 0.92 13.59 -10.69
N VAL A 119 0.41 12.90 -9.70
CA VAL A 119 0.76 11.51 -9.41
C VAL A 119 -0.37 10.61 -9.89
N LEU A 120 -0.12 9.82 -10.93
CA LEU A 120 -1.05 8.77 -11.35
C LEU A 120 -0.92 7.58 -10.40
N TYR A 121 -2.02 7.21 -9.77
CA TYR A 121 -2.08 6.15 -8.78
C TYR A 121 -3.07 5.04 -9.22
N PRO A 122 -2.63 4.07 -10.04
CA PRO A 122 -3.46 2.92 -10.40
C PRO A 122 -3.70 2.05 -9.18
N HIS A 123 -4.97 1.76 -8.88
CA HIS A 123 -5.34 1.03 -7.69
C HIS A 123 -6.55 0.11 -7.92
N PHE A 124 -6.71 -0.90 -7.10
CA PHE A 124 -7.82 -1.86 -7.19
C PHE A 124 -9.08 -1.44 -6.42
N THR A 125 -9.00 -0.37 -5.62
CA THR A 125 -10.15 0.23 -4.91
C THR A 125 -10.20 1.74 -5.16
N ASP A 126 -11.36 2.33 -4.94
CA ASP A 126 -11.64 3.76 -5.09
C ASP A 126 -11.20 4.60 -3.87
N HIS A 127 -10.49 4.01 -2.94
CA HIS A 127 -10.00 4.68 -1.74
C HIS A 127 -8.64 4.14 -1.30
N ILE A 128 -7.88 4.96 -0.60
CA ILE A 128 -6.54 4.65 -0.10
C ILE A 128 -6.60 4.39 1.40
N ILE A 129 -6.15 3.19 1.82
CA ILE A 129 -6.09 2.77 3.22
C ILE A 129 -4.65 2.96 3.71
N PRO A 130 -4.39 3.78 4.75
CA PRO A 130 -3.02 4.07 5.18
C PRO A 130 -2.24 2.84 5.64
N GLY A 131 -2.77 2.04 6.56
CA GLY A 131 -2.11 0.85 7.09
C GLY A 131 -3.00 -0.39 7.04
N TRP A 132 -2.40 -1.57 7.06
CA TRP A 132 -3.15 -2.82 7.05
C TRP A 132 -4.13 -2.93 8.22
N LEU A 133 -3.75 -2.44 9.40
CA LEU A 133 -4.60 -2.41 10.58
C LEU A 133 -5.77 -1.43 10.45
N ASP A 134 -5.71 -0.47 9.51
CA ASP A 134 -6.76 0.51 9.26
C ASP A 134 -7.88 -0.03 8.35
N LYS A 135 -7.73 -1.23 7.80
CA LYS A 135 -8.75 -1.85 6.91
C LYS A 135 -10.11 -1.99 7.57
N ALA A 136 -10.12 -2.31 8.87
CA ALA A 136 -11.33 -2.45 9.66
C ALA A 136 -11.90 -1.12 10.17
N LEU A 137 -11.23 0.01 9.89
CA LEU A 137 -11.58 1.34 10.39
C LEU A 137 -12.05 2.22 9.20
N PRO A 138 -13.34 2.20 8.83
CA PRO A 138 -13.81 2.90 7.61
C PRO A 138 -13.60 4.42 7.66
N TRP A 139 -13.52 5.01 8.83
CA TRP A 139 -13.21 6.44 9.01
C TRP A 139 -11.74 6.81 8.82
N ARG A 140 -10.87 5.82 8.61
CA ARG A 140 -9.43 6.02 8.44
C ARG A 140 -9.03 5.79 7.00
N ARG A 141 -9.14 6.85 6.20
CA ARG A 141 -8.76 6.85 4.78
C ARG A 141 -7.74 7.95 4.53
N ALA A 142 -6.84 7.76 3.55
CA ALA A 142 -5.99 8.84 3.11
C ALA A 142 -6.85 9.96 2.50
N GLY A 143 -6.42 11.21 2.68
CA GLY A 143 -7.22 12.36 2.27
C GLY A 143 -8.20 12.85 3.33
N THR A 144 -8.20 12.24 4.54
CA THR A 144 -9.01 12.71 5.67
C THR A 144 -8.14 13.27 6.79
N GLY A 145 -8.72 14.15 7.60
CA GLY A 145 -8.07 14.70 8.80
C GLY A 145 -6.87 15.59 8.50
N THR A 146 -5.88 15.56 9.38
CA THR A 146 -4.68 16.42 9.32
C THR A 146 -3.78 16.16 8.11
N HIS A 147 -3.93 15.03 7.44
CA HIS A 147 -3.11 14.60 6.30
C HIS A 147 -3.88 14.65 4.97
N SER A 148 -5.03 15.33 4.93
CA SER A 148 -5.86 15.42 3.72
C SER A 148 -5.09 15.96 2.51
N HIS A 149 -4.23 16.95 2.71
CA HIS A 149 -3.43 17.59 1.65
C HIS A 149 -2.33 16.72 1.05
N TRP A 150 -2.04 15.54 1.62
CA TRP A 150 -0.95 14.69 1.11
C TRP A 150 -1.17 14.18 -0.31
N ILE A 151 -2.42 14.02 -0.69
CA ILE A 151 -2.85 13.44 -1.96
C ILE A 151 -3.59 14.43 -2.87
N ASP A 152 -3.45 15.73 -2.65
CA ASP A 152 -4.12 16.77 -3.45
C ASP A 152 -3.73 16.73 -4.93
N ASN A 153 -2.55 16.20 -5.24
CA ASN A 153 -2.03 16.04 -6.59
C ASN A 153 -2.12 14.59 -7.12
N VAL A 154 -2.89 13.71 -6.45
CA VAL A 154 -3.05 12.31 -6.83
C VAL A 154 -4.29 12.11 -7.68
N ILE A 155 -4.13 11.49 -8.84
CA ILE A 155 -5.21 10.95 -9.66
C ILE A 155 -5.29 9.45 -9.38
N LEU A 156 -6.29 9.05 -8.60
CA LEU A 156 -6.57 7.64 -8.32
C LEU A 156 -7.32 7.03 -9.50
N LEU A 157 -6.72 6.05 -10.16
CA LEU A 157 -7.34 5.30 -11.24
C LEU A 157 -7.78 3.93 -10.72
N SER A 158 -9.08 3.70 -10.63
CA SER A 158 -9.61 2.44 -10.11
C SER A 158 -10.73 1.86 -10.98
N PRO A 159 -10.95 0.53 -10.92
CA PRO A 159 -12.06 -0.11 -11.61
C PRO A 159 -13.40 0.41 -11.10
N SER A 160 -14.27 0.85 -12.01
CA SER A 160 -15.62 1.27 -11.62
C SER A 160 -16.46 0.08 -11.12
N PRO A 161 -17.44 0.30 -10.22
CA PRO A 161 -18.37 -0.77 -9.82
C PRO A 161 -19.12 -1.39 -11.00
N ALA A 162 -19.40 -0.60 -12.03
CA ALA A 162 -20.03 -1.10 -13.27
C ALA A 162 -19.12 -2.08 -14.01
N PHE A 163 -17.83 -1.75 -14.15
CA PHE A 163 -16.84 -2.66 -14.74
C PHE A 163 -16.68 -3.94 -13.90
N VAL A 164 -16.54 -3.82 -12.59
CA VAL A 164 -16.35 -4.99 -11.71
C VAL A 164 -17.54 -5.97 -11.83
N ARG A 165 -18.77 -5.48 -11.98
CA ARG A 165 -19.95 -6.33 -12.18
C ARG A 165 -19.90 -7.15 -13.47
N THR A 166 -19.14 -6.75 -14.50
CA THR A 166 -18.99 -7.52 -15.74
C THR A 166 -17.98 -8.66 -15.63
N LEU A 167 -17.14 -8.65 -14.62
CA LEU A 167 -16.12 -9.67 -14.42
C LEU A 167 -16.70 -11.00 -13.89
N PRO A 168 -16.02 -12.13 -14.10
CA PRO A 168 -16.40 -13.40 -13.47
C PRO A 168 -16.61 -13.23 -11.97
N ARG A 169 -17.74 -13.74 -11.45
CA ARG A 169 -18.16 -13.59 -10.05
C ARG A 169 -18.40 -12.14 -9.59
N ALA A 170 -18.52 -11.19 -10.53
CA ALA A 170 -18.69 -9.77 -10.24
C ALA A 170 -17.65 -9.21 -9.24
N LYS A 171 -16.40 -9.63 -9.35
CA LYS A 171 -15.31 -9.20 -8.48
C LYS A 171 -13.96 -9.23 -9.20
N LEU A 172 -13.00 -8.47 -8.69
CA LEU A 172 -11.61 -8.60 -9.10
C LEU A 172 -11.02 -9.92 -8.59
N PRO A 173 -10.16 -10.59 -9.38
CA PRO A 173 -9.40 -11.74 -8.90
C PRO A 173 -8.61 -11.44 -7.62
N ASP A 174 -8.69 -12.32 -6.64
CA ASP A 174 -7.94 -12.19 -5.40
C ASP A 174 -7.59 -13.55 -4.77
N ARG A 175 -6.86 -13.52 -3.64
CA ARG A 175 -6.43 -14.72 -2.91
C ARG A 175 -7.60 -15.59 -2.39
N LYS A 176 -8.80 -15.03 -2.21
CA LYS A 176 -9.96 -15.80 -1.76
C LYS A 176 -10.44 -16.77 -2.83
N ASP A 177 -10.07 -16.54 -4.09
CA ASP A 177 -10.39 -17.44 -5.19
C ASP A 177 -9.71 -18.81 -5.04
N PHE A 178 -8.55 -18.89 -4.37
CA PHE A 178 -7.93 -20.19 -4.07
C PHE A 178 -8.81 -21.06 -3.16
N PHE A 179 -9.49 -20.44 -2.21
CA PHE A 179 -10.43 -21.15 -1.34
C PHE A 179 -11.75 -21.47 -2.06
N TYR A 180 -12.23 -20.53 -2.87
CA TYR A 180 -13.51 -20.70 -3.59
C TYR A 180 -13.45 -21.81 -4.63
N TYR A 181 -12.42 -21.81 -5.48
CA TYR A 181 -12.26 -22.82 -6.53
C TYR A 181 -11.65 -24.12 -6.00
N GLY A 182 -10.97 -24.11 -4.87
CA GLY A 182 -10.31 -25.27 -4.28
C GLY A 182 -9.41 -25.97 -5.29
N VAL A 183 -9.74 -27.22 -5.62
CA VAL A 183 -9.00 -28.04 -6.60
C VAL A 183 -9.35 -27.75 -8.06
N ASN A 184 -10.38 -26.93 -8.32
CA ASN A 184 -10.80 -26.55 -9.69
C ASN A 184 -9.91 -25.45 -10.28
N HIS A 185 -8.64 -25.77 -10.47
CA HIS A 185 -7.62 -24.82 -10.93
C HIS A 185 -7.91 -24.29 -12.33
N ASP A 186 -8.46 -25.15 -13.23
CA ASP A 186 -8.72 -24.77 -14.62
C ASP A 186 -9.80 -23.70 -14.73
N GLU A 187 -10.86 -23.79 -13.94
CA GLU A 187 -11.89 -22.78 -13.91
C GLU A 187 -11.37 -21.47 -13.34
N ARG A 188 -10.58 -21.52 -12.25
CA ARG A 188 -9.94 -20.34 -11.67
C ARG A 188 -9.06 -19.64 -12.70
N ILE A 189 -8.19 -20.38 -13.39
CA ILE A 189 -7.27 -19.84 -14.39
C ILE A 189 -8.07 -19.22 -15.56
N ARG A 190 -9.12 -19.90 -16.05
CA ARG A 190 -9.99 -19.39 -17.09
C ARG A 190 -10.62 -18.05 -16.70
N ASN A 191 -11.21 -17.98 -15.50
CA ASN A 191 -11.88 -16.77 -15.02
C ASN A 191 -10.90 -15.62 -14.76
N TRP A 192 -9.68 -15.92 -14.29
CA TRP A 192 -8.64 -14.92 -14.16
C TRP A 192 -8.15 -14.40 -15.51
N LYS A 193 -8.01 -15.26 -16.52
CA LYS A 193 -7.67 -14.86 -17.89
C LYS A 193 -8.74 -13.95 -18.50
N ILE A 194 -10.04 -14.24 -18.25
CA ILE A 194 -11.13 -13.36 -18.67
C ILE A 194 -10.99 -11.99 -18.02
N ALA A 195 -10.79 -11.93 -16.70
CA ALA A 195 -10.63 -10.66 -16.01
C ALA A 195 -9.40 -9.87 -16.50
N MET A 196 -8.30 -10.56 -16.82
CA MET A 196 -7.12 -9.93 -17.42
C MET A 196 -7.41 -9.36 -18.80
N ALA A 197 -8.08 -10.11 -19.67
CA ALA A 197 -8.46 -9.63 -21.00
C ALA A 197 -9.42 -8.43 -20.92
N ASP A 198 -10.42 -8.50 -20.04
CA ASP A 198 -11.36 -7.39 -19.84
C ASP A 198 -10.69 -6.13 -19.30
N SER A 199 -9.54 -6.25 -18.59
CA SER A 199 -8.80 -5.09 -18.09
C SER A 199 -8.25 -4.19 -19.20
N GLU A 200 -8.12 -4.68 -20.43
CA GLU A 200 -7.76 -3.87 -21.60
C GLU A 200 -8.75 -2.74 -21.85
N ARG A 201 -10.03 -2.94 -21.53
CA ARG A 201 -11.06 -1.90 -21.61
C ARG A 201 -10.74 -0.71 -20.70
N MET A 202 -10.14 -0.96 -19.53
CA MET A 202 -9.69 0.13 -18.61
C MET A 202 -8.49 0.87 -19.20
N ARG A 203 -7.53 0.14 -19.80
CA ARG A 203 -6.40 0.74 -20.51
C ARG A 203 -6.90 1.66 -21.63
N ASP A 204 -7.83 1.19 -22.44
CA ASP A 204 -8.34 1.94 -23.59
C ASP A 204 -9.15 3.17 -23.14
N ALA A 205 -9.96 3.04 -22.10
CA ALA A 205 -10.67 4.16 -21.48
C ALA A 205 -9.71 5.22 -20.94
N PHE A 206 -8.64 4.80 -20.26
CA PHE A 206 -7.61 5.72 -19.76
C PHE A 206 -6.84 6.38 -20.90
N ALA A 207 -6.48 5.64 -21.95
CA ALA A 207 -5.83 6.20 -23.13
C ALA A 207 -6.71 7.25 -23.84
N ALA A 208 -8.00 6.99 -23.95
CA ALA A 208 -8.97 7.94 -24.52
C ALA A 208 -9.08 9.21 -23.65
N PHE A 209 -9.11 9.06 -22.32
CA PHE A 209 -9.10 10.18 -21.40
C PHE A 209 -7.83 11.03 -21.53
N VAL A 210 -6.65 10.40 -21.60
CA VAL A 210 -5.37 11.13 -21.76
C VAL A 210 -5.31 11.86 -23.11
N ALA A 211 -5.85 11.27 -24.17
CA ALA A 211 -5.88 11.89 -25.50
C ALA A 211 -6.81 13.12 -25.55
N LYS A 212 -7.89 13.11 -24.79
CA LYS A 212 -8.88 14.20 -24.69
C LYS A 212 -9.39 14.30 -23.25
N PRO A 213 -8.66 14.97 -22.35
CA PRO A 213 -9.06 15.07 -20.95
C PRO A 213 -10.42 15.74 -20.79
N ASP A 214 -11.31 15.08 -20.06
CA ASP A 214 -12.61 15.61 -19.68
C ASP A 214 -12.70 15.64 -18.15
N LEU A 215 -12.57 16.84 -17.57
CA LEU A 215 -12.57 17.04 -16.13
C LEU A 215 -13.88 16.64 -15.45
N SER A 216 -14.99 16.56 -16.21
CA SER A 216 -16.27 16.10 -15.67
C SER A 216 -16.25 14.61 -15.29
N GLN A 217 -15.30 13.85 -15.80
CA GLN A 217 -15.09 12.44 -15.46
C GLN A 217 -14.27 12.24 -14.19
N ILE A 218 -13.65 13.30 -13.67
CA ILE A 218 -12.89 13.26 -12.42
C ILE A 218 -13.86 13.45 -11.27
N ILE A 219 -13.97 12.42 -10.44
CA ILE A 219 -14.81 12.43 -9.24
C ILE A 219 -13.91 12.79 -8.06
N PRO A 220 -14.27 13.79 -7.23
CA PRO A 220 -13.54 14.04 -5.98
C PRO A 220 -13.48 12.77 -5.14
N LEU A 221 -12.32 12.53 -4.50
CA LEU A 221 -12.22 11.42 -3.54
C LEU A 221 -13.16 11.73 -2.36
N ASN A 222 -14.22 10.96 -2.26
CA ASN A 222 -15.15 11.02 -1.13
C ASN A 222 -14.70 10.03 -0.05
N PHE A 223 -14.59 10.51 1.18
CA PHE A 223 -14.15 9.74 2.33
C PHE A 223 -15.25 9.56 3.35
#